data_6ac79fa0434d084132d6365ceb7054d4
#
_entry.id   6ac79fa0434d084132d6365ceb7054d4
#
_cell.length_a   1.000
_cell.length_b   1.000
_cell.length_c   1.000
_cell.angle_alpha   90.00
_cell.angle_beta   90.00
_cell.angle_gamma   90.00
#
_symmetry.space_group_name_H-M   'P 1'
#
loop_
_entity.id
_entity.type
_entity.pdbx_description
1 polymer ?
#
loop_
_entity_poly.entity_id
_entity_poly.type
_entity_poly.pdbx_seq_one_letter_code
_entity_poly.pdbx_strand_id
1 'polypeptide(L)'
;MNFIKCEKLEKSMAELQFSIDAEAFKAAVADVFKKEGKKYPVQGFRKGKAPKALIEKMYGADVFTYDAINELFPAAYEEAVKAAGIEPVGRPEVSVDSASEAEGATLTVKVAVKPEVKIGAYNGLTVEKTVHTVSDEAVEAELKRVQERNARELTREGAAENGDIVDIDFEGFVDGVAFEGGKAEHYSLTLGSGSFIPGFEDQIVGHAAGEEFDVNVTFPEQYQAAELAGKPAVFKIKLHEVKYKELPALDDELAKDVSEYDTLEAFKDSIRKNNQEQLDKQDDLAVENALVDQVIEGMEAEIPQAMYETRMDEMVNDFAFRVEQQGLRLEDYLKYMGQSMDQFRASFMPQAEKQVKIRLALEAVAAAENIEASEDDVNAEIKRIADQYKMEEDKVRELVNVEDLKKDLAVNKAIDFIKSHANVVEKAAEAEKTEAAE
;
A
#
# COMPACT_ATOMS: atom_id res chain seq x y z
N MET A 1 31.07 -23.63 -12.72
CA MET A 1 31.01 -22.46 -13.64
C MET A 1 32.35 -21.74 -13.65
N ASN A 2 32.79 -21.15 -14.79
CA ASN A 2 33.99 -20.33 -14.86
C ASN A 2 33.59 -18.86 -15.12
N PHE A 3 33.95 -17.99 -14.21
CA PHE A 3 33.79 -16.53 -14.38
C PHE A 3 34.85 -16.02 -15.36
N ILE A 4 34.45 -15.24 -16.37
CA ILE A 4 35.33 -14.72 -17.42
C ILE A 4 35.65 -13.24 -17.19
N LYS A 5 34.63 -12.40 -17.16
CA LYS A 5 34.79 -10.95 -16.93
C LYS A 5 33.53 -10.31 -16.37
N CYS A 6 33.71 -9.16 -15.74
CA CYS A 6 32.64 -8.20 -15.42
C CYS A 6 33.09 -6.81 -15.84
N GLU A 7 32.28 -6.15 -16.63
CA GLU A 7 32.51 -4.76 -17.04
C GLU A 7 31.38 -3.87 -16.51
N LYS A 8 31.71 -2.80 -15.79
CA LYS A 8 30.74 -1.78 -15.39
C LYS A 8 30.44 -0.91 -16.59
N LEU A 9 29.17 -0.72 -16.88
CA LEU A 9 28.64 0.12 -17.94
C LEU A 9 28.03 1.40 -17.35
N GLU A 10 27.68 2.35 -18.21
CA GLU A 10 26.96 3.57 -17.82
C GLU A 10 25.58 3.24 -17.24
N LYS A 11 25.00 4.18 -16.48
CA LYS A 11 23.67 4.08 -15.86
C LYS A 11 23.53 2.90 -14.91
N SER A 12 24.60 2.62 -14.16
CA SER A 12 24.64 1.51 -13.18
C SER A 12 24.22 0.16 -13.77
N MET A 13 24.71 -0.11 -14.98
CA MET A 13 24.61 -1.43 -15.62
C MET A 13 25.93 -2.18 -15.48
N ALA A 14 25.87 -3.51 -15.47
CA ALA A 14 27.04 -4.38 -15.56
C ALA A 14 26.84 -5.43 -16.65
N GLU A 15 27.92 -5.74 -17.35
CA GLU A 15 27.98 -6.85 -18.29
C GLU A 15 28.87 -7.96 -17.70
N LEU A 16 28.24 -9.08 -17.42
CA LEU A 16 28.88 -10.30 -16.91
C LEU A 16 29.07 -11.29 -18.04
N GLN A 17 30.24 -11.88 -18.13
CA GLN A 17 30.50 -13.03 -19.04
C GLN A 17 31.01 -14.19 -18.21
N PHE A 18 30.39 -15.34 -18.36
CA PHE A 18 30.77 -16.59 -17.70
C PHE A 18 30.42 -17.79 -18.54
N SER A 19 31.06 -18.91 -18.25
CA SER A 19 30.82 -20.18 -18.97
C SER A 19 30.33 -21.27 -18.00
N ILE A 20 29.47 -22.12 -18.53
CA ILE A 20 28.99 -23.34 -17.90
C ILE A 20 29.84 -24.48 -18.45
N ASP A 21 30.38 -25.31 -17.56
CA ASP A 21 31.30 -26.39 -17.93
C ASP A 21 30.63 -27.44 -18.84
N ALA A 22 31.38 -27.99 -19.77
CA ALA A 22 30.90 -28.99 -20.76
C ALA A 22 30.24 -30.20 -20.11
N GLU A 23 30.76 -30.70 -18.98
CA GLU A 23 30.17 -31.86 -18.28
C GLU A 23 28.82 -31.55 -17.70
N ALA A 24 28.68 -30.38 -17.01
CA ALA A 24 27.41 -29.92 -16.42
C ALA A 24 26.39 -29.66 -17.53
N PHE A 25 26.81 -28.99 -18.59
CA PHE A 25 25.94 -28.68 -19.73
C PHE A 25 25.43 -29.95 -20.45
N LYS A 26 26.30 -30.90 -20.71
CA LYS A 26 25.95 -32.18 -21.32
C LYS A 26 24.99 -33.00 -20.45
N ALA A 27 25.18 -32.99 -19.14
CA ALA A 27 24.27 -33.63 -18.19
C ALA A 27 22.88 -32.99 -18.22
N ALA A 28 22.79 -31.66 -18.21
CA ALA A 28 21.54 -30.95 -18.30
C ALA A 28 20.80 -31.20 -19.62
N VAL A 29 21.49 -31.15 -20.75
CA VAL A 29 20.93 -31.51 -22.08
C VAL A 29 20.38 -32.94 -22.08
N ALA A 30 21.04 -33.88 -21.42
CA ALA A 30 20.56 -35.25 -21.31
C ALA A 30 19.30 -35.35 -20.41
N ASP A 31 19.23 -34.59 -19.36
CA ASP A 31 18.07 -34.56 -18.45
C ASP A 31 16.88 -33.86 -19.10
N VAL A 32 17.07 -32.73 -19.79
CA VAL A 32 16.05 -32.08 -20.62
C VAL A 32 15.52 -33.03 -21.68
N PHE A 33 16.41 -33.77 -22.39
CA PHE A 33 15.95 -34.76 -23.34
C PHE A 33 15.09 -35.85 -22.71
N LYS A 34 15.38 -36.33 -21.50
CA LYS A 34 14.56 -37.31 -20.79
C LYS A 34 13.18 -36.73 -20.42
N LYS A 35 13.14 -35.47 -19.99
CA LYS A 35 11.89 -34.77 -19.59
C LYS A 35 11.04 -34.43 -20.82
N GLU A 36 11.66 -33.79 -21.83
CA GLU A 36 11.01 -33.11 -22.93
C GLU A 36 10.98 -33.88 -24.26
N GLY A 37 11.82 -34.89 -24.43
CA GLY A 37 11.90 -35.66 -25.67
C GLY A 37 10.56 -36.29 -26.12
N LYS A 38 9.59 -36.39 -25.21
CA LYS A 38 8.23 -36.86 -25.53
C LYS A 38 7.42 -35.82 -26.31
N LYS A 39 7.79 -34.54 -26.28
CA LYS A 39 7.12 -33.44 -26.99
C LYS A 39 7.44 -33.45 -28.49
N TYR A 40 8.54 -34.10 -28.91
CA TYR A 40 9.03 -34.09 -30.27
C TYR A 40 8.69 -35.42 -30.99
N PRO A 41 7.61 -35.48 -31.76
CA PRO A 41 7.24 -36.70 -32.48
C PRO A 41 8.19 -36.94 -33.68
N VAL A 42 8.68 -38.15 -33.80
CA VAL A 42 9.52 -38.57 -34.92
C VAL A 42 8.84 -39.71 -35.65
N GLN A 43 8.67 -39.58 -36.98
CA GLN A 43 8.03 -40.62 -37.79
C GLN A 43 8.77 -41.95 -37.70
N GLY A 44 8.08 -43.04 -37.44
CA GLY A 44 8.64 -44.35 -37.25
C GLY A 44 9.02 -44.72 -35.81
N PHE A 45 8.88 -43.78 -34.85
CA PHE A 45 9.15 -44.05 -33.45
C PHE A 45 7.93 -43.82 -32.57
N ARG A 46 7.78 -44.66 -31.54
CA ARG A 46 6.76 -44.40 -30.48
C ARG A 46 7.11 -43.13 -29.73
N LYS A 47 6.12 -42.34 -29.36
CA LYS A 47 6.24 -41.06 -28.61
C LYS A 47 7.23 -41.21 -27.44
N GLY A 48 8.26 -40.38 -27.42
CA GLY A 48 9.31 -40.36 -26.39
C GLY A 48 10.33 -41.53 -26.48
N LYS A 49 10.39 -42.24 -27.59
CA LYS A 49 11.40 -43.32 -27.83
C LYS A 49 12.34 -43.03 -28.99
N ALA A 50 12.22 -41.88 -29.61
CA ALA A 50 13.17 -41.46 -30.65
C ALA A 50 14.54 -41.17 -30.03
N PRO A 51 15.65 -41.56 -30.68
CA PRO A 51 17.00 -41.20 -30.26
C PRO A 51 17.22 -39.68 -30.33
N LYS A 52 17.98 -39.12 -29.36
CA LYS A 52 18.30 -37.70 -29.30
C LYS A 52 18.83 -37.15 -30.61
N ALA A 53 19.83 -37.78 -31.19
CA ALA A 53 20.46 -37.38 -32.45
C ALA A 53 19.47 -37.28 -33.64
N LEU A 54 18.37 -38.05 -33.62
CA LEU A 54 17.37 -38.00 -34.67
C LEU A 54 16.40 -36.81 -34.46
N ILE A 55 16.11 -36.49 -33.21
CA ILE A 55 15.31 -35.31 -32.86
C ILE A 55 16.09 -34.04 -33.23
N GLU A 56 17.36 -33.96 -32.85
CA GLU A 56 18.25 -32.84 -33.18
C GLU A 56 18.40 -32.63 -34.70
N LYS A 57 18.47 -33.73 -35.45
CA LYS A 57 18.54 -33.66 -36.92
C LYS A 57 17.26 -33.12 -37.56
N MET A 58 16.10 -33.39 -36.94
CA MET A 58 14.79 -33.00 -37.48
C MET A 58 14.30 -31.61 -36.99
N TYR A 59 14.60 -31.29 -35.75
CA TYR A 59 14.08 -30.07 -35.08
C TYR A 59 15.15 -29.00 -34.83
N GLY A 60 16.44 -29.33 -35.11
CA GLY A 60 17.58 -28.45 -34.89
C GLY A 60 18.52 -28.97 -33.79
N ALA A 61 19.80 -28.72 -33.94
CA ALA A 61 20.83 -29.15 -32.97
C ALA A 61 20.62 -28.52 -31.57
N ASP A 62 19.98 -27.36 -31.55
CA ASP A 62 19.78 -26.55 -30.33
C ASP A 62 18.45 -26.80 -29.64
N VAL A 63 17.68 -27.82 -30.07
CA VAL A 63 16.32 -28.08 -29.58
C VAL A 63 16.24 -28.31 -28.07
N PHE A 64 17.29 -28.76 -27.41
CA PHE A 64 17.40 -28.98 -25.97
C PHE A 64 18.35 -28.00 -25.28
N THR A 65 19.07 -27.19 -26.05
CA THR A 65 20.12 -26.28 -25.59
C THR A 65 19.55 -25.19 -24.71
N TYR A 66 18.51 -24.50 -25.16
CA TYR A 66 17.91 -23.38 -24.41
C TYR A 66 17.28 -23.82 -23.10
N ASP A 67 16.61 -24.98 -23.10
CA ASP A 67 16.02 -25.53 -21.89
C ASP A 67 17.08 -25.95 -20.87
N ALA A 68 18.21 -26.52 -21.35
CA ALA A 68 19.36 -26.88 -20.52
C ALA A 68 20.05 -25.64 -19.93
N ILE A 69 20.18 -24.55 -20.72
CA ILE A 69 20.69 -23.27 -20.23
C ILE A 69 19.76 -22.72 -19.15
N ASN A 70 18.45 -22.69 -19.40
CA ASN A 70 17.46 -22.20 -18.42
C ASN A 70 17.50 -22.99 -17.11
N GLU A 71 17.77 -24.30 -17.15
CA GLU A 71 17.88 -25.14 -15.94
C GLU A 71 19.15 -24.81 -15.13
N LEU A 72 20.28 -24.54 -15.82
CA LEU A 72 21.57 -24.25 -15.18
C LEU A 72 21.80 -22.78 -14.85
N PHE A 73 21.14 -21.90 -15.57
CA PHE A 73 21.37 -20.44 -15.47
C PHE A 73 21.25 -19.88 -14.04
N PRO A 74 20.20 -20.19 -13.23
CA PRO A 74 20.06 -19.59 -11.90
C PRO A 74 21.29 -19.82 -11.01
N ALA A 75 21.78 -21.06 -10.94
CA ALA A 75 22.93 -21.41 -10.11
C ALA A 75 24.23 -20.78 -10.66
N ALA A 76 24.43 -20.86 -11.98
CA ALA A 76 25.61 -20.30 -12.62
C ALA A 76 25.67 -18.77 -12.51
N TYR A 77 24.53 -18.12 -12.63
CA TYR A 77 24.40 -16.66 -12.47
C TYR A 77 24.70 -16.22 -11.04
N GLU A 78 24.14 -16.90 -10.03
CA GLU A 78 24.42 -16.61 -8.62
C GLU A 78 25.92 -16.70 -8.30
N GLU A 79 26.59 -17.74 -8.76
CA GLU A 79 28.04 -17.88 -8.60
C GLU A 79 28.81 -16.78 -9.33
N ALA A 80 28.36 -16.37 -10.54
CA ALA A 80 29.02 -15.33 -11.33
C ALA A 80 28.84 -13.94 -10.64
N VAL A 81 27.66 -13.65 -10.11
CA VAL A 81 27.37 -12.41 -9.33
C VAL A 81 28.28 -12.35 -8.10
N LYS A 82 28.38 -13.45 -7.33
CA LYS A 82 29.28 -13.53 -6.16
C LYS A 82 30.75 -13.33 -6.54
N ALA A 83 31.19 -13.95 -7.63
CA ALA A 83 32.58 -13.82 -8.11
C ALA A 83 32.88 -12.39 -8.61
N ALA A 84 31.89 -11.70 -9.20
CA ALA A 84 32.01 -10.33 -9.68
C ALA A 84 31.91 -9.29 -8.54
N GLY A 85 31.38 -9.66 -7.38
CA GLY A 85 31.16 -8.73 -6.26
C GLY A 85 30.15 -7.62 -6.57
N ILE A 86 29.15 -7.90 -7.39
CA ILE A 86 28.09 -6.94 -7.75
C ILE A 86 26.77 -7.30 -7.07
N GLU A 87 25.91 -6.31 -6.90
CA GLU A 87 24.56 -6.47 -6.34
C GLU A 87 23.52 -6.15 -7.43
N PRO A 88 22.96 -7.19 -8.11
CA PRO A 88 21.98 -6.99 -9.16
C PRO A 88 20.63 -6.51 -8.59
N VAL A 89 20.01 -5.53 -9.25
CA VAL A 89 18.76 -4.90 -8.79
C VAL A 89 17.61 -4.99 -9.82
N GLY A 90 17.79 -5.78 -10.86
CA GLY A 90 16.77 -5.95 -11.90
C GLY A 90 16.87 -7.32 -12.56
N ARG A 91 15.98 -7.55 -13.53
CA ARG A 91 16.01 -8.78 -14.31
C ARG A 91 17.21 -8.78 -15.26
N PRO A 92 18.01 -9.88 -15.31
CA PRO A 92 19.12 -9.97 -16.22
C PRO A 92 18.64 -10.16 -17.68
N GLU A 93 19.30 -9.48 -18.62
CA GLU A 93 19.19 -9.74 -20.05
C GLU A 93 20.28 -10.75 -20.44
N VAL A 94 19.88 -11.93 -20.87
CA VAL A 94 20.79 -13.04 -21.14
C VAL A 94 20.98 -13.21 -22.64
N SER A 95 22.23 -13.22 -23.08
CA SER A 95 22.66 -13.58 -24.44
C SER A 95 23.50 -14.82 -24.40
N VAL A 96 23.26 -15.74 -25.32
CA VAL A 96 24.02 -16.95 -25.46
C VAL A 96 25.08 -16.72 -26.56
N ASP A 97 26.34 -16.62 -26.17
CA ASP A 97 27.45 -16.38 -27.12
C ASP A 97 27.82 -17.66 -27.87
N SER A 98 27.89 -18.76 -27.13
CA SER A 98 28.14 -20.10 -27.69
C SER A 98 27.54 -21.16 -26.79
N ALA A 99 27.11 -22.28 -27.38
CA ALA A 99 26.65 -23.44 -26.63
C ALA A 99 26.91 -24.70 -27.43
N SER A 100 27.67 -25.65 -26.84
CA SER A 100 27.88 -26.97 -27.40
C SER A 100 28.13 -28.01 -26.30
N GLU A 101 27.77 -29.26 -26.55
CA GLU A 101 28.04 -30.33 -25.57
C GLU A 101 29.52 -30.61 -25.37
N ALA A 102 30.38 -30.19 -26.31
CA ALA A 102 31.83 -30.39 -26.24
C ALA A 102 32.55 -29.30 -25.43
N GLU A 103 32.06 -28.05 -25.51
CA GLU A 103 32.73 -26.88 -24.92
C GLU A 103 31.95 -26.27 -23.76
N GLY A 104 30.68 -26.68 -23.57
CA GLY A 104 29.77 -26.09 -22.61
C GLY A 104 29.00 -24.91 -23.21
N ALA A 105 28.55 -23.98 -22.37
CA ALA A 105 27.84 -22.76 -22.81
C ALA A 105 28.52 -21.50 -22.26
N THR A 106 28.73 -20.50 -23.12
CA THR A 106 29.22 -19.19 -22.73
C THR A 106 28.07 -18.20 -22.83
N LEU A 107 27.86 -17.47 -21.76
CA LEU A 107 26.73 -16.52 -21.60
C LEU A 107 27.27 -15.13 -21.33
N THR A 108 26.66 -14.15 -21.97
CA THR A 108 26.82 -12.71 -21.63
C THR A 108 25.52 -12.21 -21.05
N VAL A 109 25.59 -11.63 -19.85
CA VAL A 109 24.45 -11.17 -19.09
C VAL A 109 24.60 -9.69 -18.81
N LYS A 110 23.63 -8.90 -19.23
CA LYS A 110 23.51 -7.48 -18.84
C LYS A 110 22.49 -7.33 -17.75
N VAL A 111 22.87 -6.65 -16.68
CA VAL A 111 21.99 -6.47 -15.53
C VAL A 111 22.21 -5.10 -14.90
N ALA A 112 21.12 -4.50 -14.41
CA ALA A 112 21.21 -3.32 -13.57
C ALA A 112 21.78 -3.71 -12.22
N VAL A 113 22.72 -2.91 -11.72
CA VAL A 113 23.36 -3.12 -10.42
C VAL A 113 23.07 -1.96 -9.51
N LYS A 114 23.15 -2.19 -8.21
CA LYS A 114 23.02 -1.15 -7.21
C LYS A 114 24.00 -0.02 -7.50
N PRO A 115 23.52 1.25 -7.59
CA PRO A 115 24.36 2.38 -7.92
C PRO A 115 25.34 2.72 -6.80
N GLU A 116 26.49 3.28 -7.17
CA GLU A 116 27.37 3.94 -6.21
C GLU A 116 26.72 5.27 -5.79
N VAL A 117 26.49 5.42 -4.50
CA VAL A 117 25.82 6.61 -3.93
C VAL A 117 26.84 7.52 -3.28
N LYS A 118 26.85 8.79 -3.69
CA LYS A 118 27.58 9.84 -2.99
C LYS A 118 26.59 10.65 -2.19
N ILE A 119 26.76 10.67 -0.89
CA ILE A 119 25.93 11.47 0.03
C ILE A 119 26.61 12.81 0.33
N GLY A 120 25.78 13.86 0.42
CA GLY A 120 26.22 15.17 0.87
C GLY A 120 26.34 15.27 2.40
N ALA A 121 26.02 16.42 2.93
CA ALA A 121 25.96 16.60 4.39
C ALA A 121 24.71 15.87 4.96
N TYR A 122 24.91 15.00 5.93
CA TYR A 122 23.86 14.28 6.66
C TYR A 122 23.96 14.44 8.18
N ASN A 123 25.00 15.14 8.65
CA ASN A 123 25.26 15.42 10.05
C ASN A 123 25.11 16.91 10.31
N GLY A 124 24.48 17.29 11.43
CA GLY A 124 24.26 18.69 11.80
C GLY A 124 23.20 19.40 10.95
N LEU A 125 22.32 18.65 10.28
CA LEU A 125 21.21 19.22 9.52
C LEU A 125 20.29 20.01 10.45
N THR A 126 19.71 21.10 9.95
CA THR A 126 18.77 21.92 10.71
C THR A 126 17.36 21.73 10.17
N VAL A 127 16.42 21.44 11.07
CA VAL A 127 15.01 21.25 10.73
C VAL A 127 14.12 21.98 11.74
N GLU A 128 13.01 22.55 11.26
CA GLU A 128 11.98 23.10 12.13
C GLU A 128 11.00 21.99 12.53
N LYS A 129 10.80 21.81 13.84
CA LYS A 129 9.75 20.96 14.40
C LYS A 129 8.55 21.82 14.74
N THR A 130 7.46 21.69 14.00
CA THR A 130 6.20 22.30 14.39
C THR A 130 5.60 21.48 15.54
N VAL A 131 5.44 22.12 16.70
CA VAL A 131 4.86 21.46 17.89
C VAL A 131 3.37 21.76 17.94
N HIS A 132 2.55 20.74 17.75
CA HIS A 132 1.12 20.82 17.86
C HIS A 132 0.67 20.48 19.30
N THR A 133 -0.26 21.25 19.83
CA THR A 133 -0.87 21.01 21.15
C THR A 133 -2.35 20.76 21.00
N VAL A 134 -2.88 19.81 21.75
CA VAL A 134 -4.30 19.50 21.76
C VAL A 134 -5.06 20.66 22.39
N SER A 135 -5.99 21.25 21.64
CA SER A 135 -6.86 22.30 22.15
C SER A 135 -8.00 21.71 23.00
N ASP A 136 -8.59 22.53 23.87
CA ASP A 136 -9.76 22.11 24.66
C ASP A 136 -10.96 21.81 23.77
N GLU A 137 -11.10 22.55 22.65
CA GLU A 137 -12.15 22.32 21.65
C GLU A 137 -12.01 20.93 20.99
N ALA A 138 -10.79 20.46 20.75
CA ALA A 138 -10.55 19.11 20.20
C ALA A 138 -10.97 18.01 21.19
N VAL A 139 -10.72 18.21 22.49
CA VAL A 139 -11.16 17.30 23.54
C VAL A 139 -12.69 17.31 23.66
N GLU A 140 -13.33 18.48 23.61
CA GLU A 140 -14.78 18.61 23.64
C GLU A 140 -15.44 17.97 22.42
N ALA A 141 -14.85 18.15 21.23
CA ALA A 141 -15.34 17.51 20.00
C ALA A 141 -15.27 15.97 20.09
N GLU A 142 -14.19 15.41 20.65
CA GLU A 142 -14.10 13.96 20.83
C GLU A 142 -15.09 13.44 21.87
N LEU A 143 -15.28 14.17 22.98
CA LEU A 143 -16.31 13.83 23.96
C LEU A 143 -17.70 13.84 23.34
N LYS A 144 -18.00 14.83 22.49
CA LYS A 144 -19.28 14.91 21.78
C LYS A 144 -19.46 13.69 20.85
N ARG A 145 -18.41 13.28 20.15
CA ARG A 145 -18.45 12.05 19.32
C ARG A 145 -18.70 10.80 20.15
N VAL A 146 -18.06 10.70 21.33
CA VAL A 146 -18.31 9.60 22.26
C VAL A 146 -19.76 9.62 22.75
N GLN A 147 -20.28 10.79 23.11
CA GLN A 147 -21.67 11.00 23.54
C GLN A 147 -22.65 10.58 22.44
N GLU A 148 -22.43 11.02 21.19
CA GLU A 148 -23.27 10.69 20.02
C GLU A 148 -23.25 9.19 19.71
N ARG A 149 -22.10 8.53 19.86
CA ARG A 149 -21.93 7.08 19.63
C ARG A 149 -22.66 6.25 20.67
N ASN A 150 -22.83 6.78 21.88
CA ASN A 150 -23.51 6.14 23.00
C ASN A 150 -24.92 6.68 23.21
N ALA A 151 -25.44 7.46 22.25
CA ALA A 151 -26.81 7.96 22.28
C ALA A 151 -27.81 6.80 22.23
N ARG A 152 -28.92 6.94 22.95
CA ARG A 152 -30.04 5.99 22.90
C ARG A 152 -31.07 6.49 21.90
N GLU A 153 -31.51 5.61 21.03
CA GLU A 153 -32.64 5.91 20.14
C GLU A 153 -33.94 5.63 20.87
N LEU A 154 -34.72 6.68 21.05
CA LEU A 154 -36.05 6.62 21.68
C LEU A 154 -37.14 7.05 20.69
N THR A 155 -38.28 6.38 20.71
CA THR A 155 -39.42 6.75 19.87
C THR A 155 -39.97 8.07 20.33
N ARG A 156 -40.18 9.02 19.42
CA ARG A 156 -40.84 10.31 19.68
C ARG A 156 -42.35 10.18 19.52
N GLU A 157 -43.08 10.51 20.56
CA GLU A 157 -44.52 10.69 20.48
C GLU A 157 -44.80 12.13 20.02
N GLY A 158 -45.07 12.34 18.74
CA GLY A 158 -45.35 13.66 18.20
C GLY A 158 -44.76 13.91 16.82
N ALA A 159 -44.64 15.16 16.45
CA ALA A 159 -44.09 15.58 15.17
C ALA A 159 -42.55 15.44 15.14
N ALA A 160 -42.01 15.07 13.99
CA ALA A 160 -40.58 14.96 13.77
C ALA A 160 -39.88 16.32 13.82
N GLU A 161 -38.75 16.39 14.46
CA GLU A 161 -37.90 17.56 14.58
C GLU A 161 -36.59 17.37 13.81
N ASN A 162 -35.89 18.47 13.57
CA ASN A 162 -34.57 18.41 12.95
C ASN A 162 -33.59 17.65 13.86
N GLY A 163 -32.85 16.70 13.31
CA GLY A 163 -31.95 15.78 14.04
C GLY A 163 -32.58 14.43 14.39
N ASP A 164 -33.92 14.28 14.22
CA ASP A 164 -34.58 13.00 14.44
C ASP A 164 -34.26 12.00 13.32
N ILE A 165 -34.36 10.74 13.67
CA ILE A 165 -34.22 9.62 12.74
C ILE A 165 -35.64 9.14 12.39
N VAL A 166 -35.98 9.20 11.13
CA VAL A 166 -37.29 8.79 10.64
C VAL A 166 -37.21 7.51 9.83
N ASP A 167 -38.15 6.60 10.03
CA ASP A 167 -38.35 5.42 9.17
C ASP A 167 -39.46 5.76 8.18
N ILE A 168 -39.11 5.84 6.89
CA ILE A 168 -40.01 6.27 5.82
C ILE A 168 -40.07 5.28 4.67
N ASP A 169 -41.28 5.16 4.07
CA ASP A 169 -41.39 4.72 2.68
C ASP A 169 -41.45 5.97 1.81
N PHE A 170 -40.79 5.95 0.69
CA PHE A 170 -40.92 7.02 -0.29
C PHE A 170 -40.99 6.49 -1.73
N GLU A 171 -41.75 7.19 -2.58
CA GLU A 171 -41.83 6.94 -4.01
C GLU A 171 -41.84 8.27 -4.78
N GLY A 172 -40.80 8.50 -5.60
CA GLY A 172 -40.59 9.74 -6.34
C GLY A 172 -41.17 9.71 -7.74
N PHE A 173 -41.78 10.81 -8.14
CA PHE A 173 -42.38 11.02 -9.45
C PHE A 173 -41.87 12.32 -10.09
N VAL A 174 -41.49 12.25 -11.37
CA VAL A 174 -41.19 13.41 -12.21
C VAL A 174 -42.23 13.42 -13.34
N ASP A 175 -42.91 14.54 -13.56
CA ASP A 175 -44.00 14.68 -14.53
C ASP A 175 -45.10 13.61 -14.38
N GLY A 176 -45.34 13.14 -13.15
CA GLY A 176 -46.32 12.09 -12.84
C GLY A 176 -45.89 10.66 -13.14
N VAL A 177 -44.64 10.43 -13.53
CA VAL A 177 -44.07 9.10 -13.82
C VAL A 177 -43.02 8.77 -12.75
N ALA A 178 -43.13 7.58 -12.16
CA ALA A 178 -42.15 7.07 -11.21
C ALA A 178 -40.79 6.84 -11.93
N PHE A 179 -39.70 7.19 -11.30
CA PHE A 179 -38.34 7.02 -11.86
C PHE A 179 -37.54 5.95 -11.11
N GLU A 180 -36.60 5.35 -11.81
CA GLU A 180 -35.74 4.30 -11.24
C GLU A 180 -34.82 4.87 -10.15
N GLY A 181 -34.75 4.17 -9.00
CA GLY A 181 -34.00 4.64 -7.82
C GLY A 181 -34.79 5.62 -6.94
N GLY A 182 -36.00 6.04 -7.34
CA GLY A 182 -36.84 6.96 -6.56
C GLY A 182 -37.74 6.30 -5.52
N LYS A 183 -37.63 4.98 -5.26
CA LYS A 183 -38.47 4.24 -4.31
C LYS A 183 -37.65 3.47 -3.31
N ALA A 184 -38.01 3.58 -2.03
CA ALA A 184 -37.57 2.68 -0.97
C ALA A 184 -38.66 2.48 0.07
N GLU A 185 -38.61 1.35 0.77
CA GLU A 185 -39.47 1.01 1.90
C GLU A 185 -38.60 0.85 3.14
N HIS A 186 -39.10 1.32 4.30
CA HIS A 186 -38.40 1.28 5.59
C HIS A 186 -36.98 1.91 5.52
N TYR A 187 -36.88 3.07 4.90
CA TYR A 187 -35.62 3.79 4.82
C TYR A 187 -35.41 4.65 6.06
N SER A 188 -34.27 4.43 6.74
CA SER A 188 -33.90 5.23 7.91
C SER A 188 -33.17 6.49 7.45
N LEU A 189 -33.74 7.65 7.75
CA LEU A 189 -33.23 8.97 7.39
C LEU A 189 -33.09 9.84 8.62
N THR A 190 -31.91 10.46 8.80
CA THR A 190 -31.71 11.49 9.82
C THR A 190 -32.08 12.87 9.22
N LEU A 191 -33.06 13.55 9.79
CA LEU A 191 -33.49 14.86 9.32
C LEU A 191 -32.41 15.93 9.59
N GLY A 192 -32.09 16.72 8.58
CA GLY A 192 -31.02 17.72 8.63
C GLY A 192 -29.61 17.18 8.33
N SER A 193 -29.52 15.92 7.91
CA SER A 193 -28.22 15.32 7.52
C SER A 193 -27.71 15.80 6.15
N GLY A 194 -28.61 16.35 5.31
CA GLY A 194 -28.30 16.69 3.92
C GLY A 194 -28.07 15.48 3.02
N SER A 195 -28.48 14.29 3.43
CA SER A 195 -28.34 13.05 2.65
C SER A 195 -29.27 13.00 1.46
N PHE A 196 -30.35 13.76 1.48
CA PHE A 196 -31.32 13.88 0.39
C PHE A 196 -31.18 15.23 -0.33
N ILE A 197 -31.89 15.36 -1.45
CA ILE A 197 -31.92 16.61 -2.23
C ILE A 197 -32.46 17.77 -1.38
N PRO A 198 -31.95 18.99 -1.57
CA PRO A 198 -32.32 20.14 -0.75
C PRO A 198 -33.83 20.34 -0.67
N GLY A 199 -34.34 20.61 0.54
CA GLY A 199 -35.75 20.81 0.81
C GLY A 199 -36.59 19.55 1.00
N PHE A 200 -35.97 18.36 0.88
CA PHE A 200 -36.67 17.07 1.11
C PHE A 200 -36.85 16.83 2.62
N GLU A 201 -35.76 16.89 3.38
CA GLU A 201 -35.77 16.63 4.82
C GLU A 201 -36.56 17.69 5.59
N ASP A 202 -36.45 18.95 5.18
CA ASP A 202 -37.16 20.09 5.82
C ASP A 202 -38.69 19.95 5.77
N GLN A 203 -39.23 19.33 4.71
CA GLN A 203 -40.68 19.16 4.58
C GLN A 203 -41.20 17.94 5.37
N ILE A 204 -40.33 17.06 5.85
CA ILE A 204 -40.72 15.96 6.75
C ILE A 204 -40.81 16.43 8.20
N VAL A 205 -40.03 17.47 8.55
CA VAL A 205 -40.13 18.12 9.86
C VAL A 205 -41.54 18.66 10.10
N GLY A 206 -42.12 18.31 11.25
CA GLY A 206 -43.49 18.70 11.61
C GLY A 206 -44.55 17.63 11.36
N HIS A 207 -44.22 16.54 10.64
CA HIS A 207 -45.12 15.41 10.45
C HIS A 207 -44.96 14.35 11.54
N ALA A 208 -46.03 13.63 11.85
CA ALA A 208 -46.04 12.61 12.88
C ALA A 208 -46.05 11.19 12.29
N ALA A 209 -45.63 10.21 13.10
CA ALA A 209 -45.69 8.81 12.71
C ALA A 209 -47.08 8.37 12.29
N GLY A 210 -47.18 7.63 11.18
CA GLY A 210 -48.43 7.19 10.57
C GLY A 210 -48.98 8.12 9.50
N GLU A 211 -48.41 9.30 9.29
CA GLU A 211 -48.87 10.25 8.26
C GLU A 211 -48.35 9.85 6.87
N GLU A 212 -49.20 10.11 5.87
CA GLU A 212 -48.87 10.04 4.44
C GLU A 212 -49.03 11.44 3.84
N PHE A 213 -47.97 11.94 3.16
CA PHE A 213 -47.92 13.26 2.58
C PHE A 213 -47.00 13.35 1.36
N ASP A 214 -47.14 14.42 0.60
CA ASP A 214 -46.33 14.68 -0.57
C ASP A 214 -45.26 15.72 -0.26
N VAL A 215 -44.00 15.41 -0.63
CA VAL A 215 -42.87 16.30 -0.55
C VAL A 215 -42.51 16.77 -1.95
N ASN A 216 -42.50 18.10 -2.14
CA ASN A 216 -42.24 18.74 -3.43
C ASN A 216 -40.84 19.34 -3.47
N VAL A 217 -39.98 18.87 -4.30
CA VAL A 217 -38.59 19.30 -4.40
C VAL A 217 -38.16 19.47 -5.85
N THR A 218 -37.06 20.16 -6.06
CA THR A 218 -36.42 20.27 -7.40
C THR A 218 -35.02 19.70 -7.34
N PHE A 219 -34.70 18.82 -8.25
CA PHE A 219 -33.36 18.26 -8.36
C PHE A 219 -32.32 19.37 -8.65
N PRO A 220 -31.13 19.34 -8.04
CA PRO A 220 -30.06 20.27 -8.39
C PRO A 220 -29.70 20.20 -9.88
N GLU A 221 -29.23 21.30 -10.46
CA GLU A 221 -28.78 21.34 -11.87
C GLU A 221 -27.59 20.42 -12.13
N GLN A 222 -26.77 20.14 -11.12
CA GLN A 222 -25.61 19.25 -11.18
C GLN A 222 -25.91 17.89 -10.53
N TYR A 223 -27.05 17.30 -10.83
CA TYR A 223 -27.40 15.97 -10.31
C TYR A 223 -26.77 14.86 -11.17
N GLN A 224 -26.36 13.76 -10.53
CA GLN A 224 -25.65 12.64 -11.22
C GLN A 224 -26.45 12.03 -12.37
N ALA A 225 -27.79 11.92 -12.21
CA ALA A 225 -28.68 11.49 -13.28
C ALA A 225 -29.11 12.70 -14.12
N ALA A 226 -28.50 12.87 -15.29
CA ALA A 226 -28.74 14.02 -16.18
C ALA A 226 -30.20 14.16 -16.61
N GLU A 227 -30.97 13.08 -16.63
CA GLU A 227 -32.40 13.06 -16.94
C GLU A 227 -33.30 13.63 -15.83
N LEU A 228 -32.79 13.73 -14.61
CA LEU A 228 -33.49 14.28 -13.45
C LEU A 228 -33.03 15.70 -13.10
N ALA A 229 -31.84 16.10 -13.55
CA ALA A 229 -31.24 17.39 -13.20
C ALA A 229 -32.16 18.56 -13.53
N GLY A 230 -32.35 19.45 -12.54
CA GLY A 230 -33.18 20.66 -12.65
C GLY A 230 -34.70 20.42 -12.74
N LYS A 231 -35.17 19.17 -12.66
CA LYS A 231 -36.62 18.87 -12.78
C LYS A 231 -37.33 18.90 -11.44
N PRO A 232 -38.58 19.37 -11.40
CA PRO A 232 -39.42 19.24 -10.23
C PRO A 232 -39.84 17.79 -10.04
N ALA A 233 -39.81 17.33 -8.79
CA ALA A 233 -40.23 15.98 -8.39
C ALA A 233 -41.19 16.06 -7.19
N VAL A 234 -42.10 15.08 -7.16
CA VAL A 234 -43.03 14.88 -6.03
C VAL A 234 -42.71 13.51 -5.44
N PHE A 235 -42.41 13.49 -4.16
CA PHE A 235 -42.22 12.25 -3.42
C PHE A 235 -43.43 12.00 -2.53
N LYS A 236 -44.05 10.85 -2.68
CA LYS A 236 -45.08 10.36 -1.74
C LYS A 236 -44.35 9.68 -0.60
N ILE A 237 -44.57 10.18 0.59
CA ILE A 237 -43.92 9.69 1.79
C ILE A 237 -44.99 9.10 2.73
N LYS A 238 -44.59 7.97 3.33
CA LYS A 238 -45.25 7.39 4.47
C LYS A 238 -44.30 7.31 5.63
N LEU A 239 -44.59 8.02 6.71
CA LEU A 239 -43.76 8.07 7.91
C LEU A 239 -44.20 6.99 8.89
N HIS A 240 -43.36 5.98 9.11
CA HIS A 240 -43.64 4.83 9.97
C HIS A 240 -43.34 5.12 11.44
N GLU A 241 -42.12 5.62 11.71
CA GLU A 241 -41.62 5.84 13.05
C GLU A 241 -40.72 7.08 13.08
N VAL A 242 -40.79 7.80 14.19
CA VAL A 242 -39.88 8.92 14.50
C VAL A 242 -39.09 8.55 15.73
N LYS A 243 -37.77 8.59 15.64
CA LYS A 243 -36.88 8.38 16.76
C LYS A 243 -35.99 9.60 16.95
N TYR A 244 -35.69 9.92 18.19
CA TYR A 244 -34.69 10.92 18.52
C TYR A 244 -33.53 10.28 19.27
N LYS A 245 -32.34 10.87 19.13
CA LYS A 245 -31.17 10.47 19.90
C LYS A 245 -31.19 11.20 21.24
N GLU A 246 -31.37 10.43 22.31
CA GLU A 246 -31.13 10.93 23.65
C GLU A 246 -29.65 10.78 23.96
N LEU A 247 -28.98 11.94 24.04
CA LEU A 247 -27.55 11.96 24.38
C LEU A 247 -27.38 11.75 25.89
N PRO A 248 -26.49 10.81 26.32
CA PRO A 248 -26.18 10.67 27.74
C PRO A 248 -25.57 11.97 28.28
N ALA A 249 -25.77 12.26 29.56
CA ALA A 249 -25.14 13.41 30.20
C ALA A 249 -23.62 13.28 30.18
N LEU A 250 -22.90 14.41 30.05
CA LEU A 250 -21.44 14.42 30.17
C LEU A 250 -21.06 14.47 31.65
N ASP A 251 -21.05 13.29 32.28
CA ASP A 251 -20.79 13.14 33.72
C ASP A 251 -19.89 11.90 33.98
N ASP A 252 -19.66 11.62 35.25
CA ASP A 252 -18.82 10.48 35.67
C ASP A 252 -19.46 9.13 35.34
N GLU A 253 -20.78 9.05 35.17
CA GLU A 253 -21.45 7.81 34.77
C GLU A 253 -21.14 7.48 33.32
N LEU A 254 -21.20 8.47 32.43
CA LEU A 254 -20.77 8.27 31.04
C LEU A 254 -19.31 7.80 30.98
N ALA A 255 -18.41 8.44 31.75
CA ALA A 255 -16.99 8.04 31.75
C ALA A 255 -16.79 6.58 32.14
N LYS A 256 -17.52 6.08 33.14
CA LYS A 256 -17.49 4.67 33.57
C LYS A 256 -18.08 3.71 32.53
N ASP A 257 -19.12 4.14 31.82
CA ASP A 257 -19.79 3.30 30.84
C ASP A 257 -18.94 3.11 29.57
N VAL A 258 -18.19 4.15 29.16
CA VAL A 258 -17.47 4.18 27.86
C VAL A 258 -15.97 3.98 27.98
N SER A 259 -15.41 3.95 29.21
CA SER A 259 -13.98 3.89 29.43
C SER A 259 -13.63 3.17 30.75
N GLU A 260 -12.34 3.04 31.04
CA GLU A 260 -11.82 2.50 32.31
C GLU A 260 -11.70 3.53 33.44
N TYR A 261 -12.15 4.78 33.18
CA TYR A 261 -11.98 5.90 34.11
C TYR A 261 -13.24 6.12 34.94
N ASP A 262 -13.05 6.43 36.24
CA ASP A 262 -14.14 6.66 37.19
C ASP A 262 -14.74 8.04 37.13
N THR A 263 -14.06 9.02 36.53
CA THR A 263 -14.50 10.41 36.45
C THR A 263 -14.36 10.97 35.03
N LEU A 264 -15.26 11.91 34.70
CA LEU A 264 -15.22 12.62 33.42
C LEU A 264 -13.91 13.40 33.23
N GLU A 265 -13.35 13.97 34.30
CA GLU A 265 -12.09 14.70 34.24
C GLU A 265 -10.90 13.76 33.88
N ALA A 266 -10.79 12.59 34.52
CA ALA A 266 -9.79 11.60 34.17
C ALA A 266 -9.94 11.08 32.74
N PHE A 267 -11.17 10.94 32.27
CA PHE A 267 -11.44 10.55 30.88
C PHE A 267 -11.02 11.64 29.91
N LYS A 268 -11.33 12.94 30.18
CA LYS A 268 -10.84 14.07 29.37
C LYS A 268 -9.33 14.14 29.30
N ASP A 269 -8.66 13.92 30.43
CA ASP A 269 -7.20 13.90 30.47
C ASP A 269 -6.62 12.75 29.64
N SER A 270 -7.26 11.59 29.64
CA SER A 270 -6.85 10.46 28.81
C SER A 270 -7.02 10.76 27.32
N ILE A 271 -8.12 11.39 26.92
CA ILE A 271 -8.35 11.83 25.53
C ILE A 271 -7.26 12.82 25.12
N ARG A 272 -7.02 13.84 25.98
CA ARG A 272 -5.97 14.84 25.72
C ARG A 272 -4.60 14.18 25.55
N LYS A 273 -4.25 13.27 26.45
CA LYS A 273 -2.98 12.53 26.41
C LYS A 273 -2.85 11.69 25.12
N ASN A 274 -3.86 10.92 24.79
CA ASN A 274 -3.85 10.07 23.59
C ASN A 274 -3.74 10.89 22.31
N ASN A 275 -4.50 11.98 22.21
CA ASN A 275 -4.44 12.89 21.08
C ASN A 275 -3.07 13.60 20.99
N GLN A 276 -2.49 14.01 22.14
CA GLN A 276 -1.16 14.61 22.17
C GLN A 276 -0.08 13.62 21.74
N GLU A 277 -0.13 12.37 22.21
CA GLU A 277 0.80 11.32 21.76
C GLU A 277 0.71 11.05 20.26
N GLN A 278 -0.48 11.20 19.65
CA GLN A 278 -0.65 11.08 18.20
C GLN A 278 -0.04 12.29 17.46
N LEU A 279 -0.28 13.51 17.95
CA LEU A 279 0.31 14.72 17.39
C LEU A 279 1.84 14.68 17.51
N ASP A 280 2.38 14.32 18.67
CA ASP A 280 3.82 14.22 18.89
C ASP A 280 4.47 13.23 17.91
N LYS A 281 3.82 12.09 17.66
CA LYS A 281 4.27 11.12 16.64
C LYS A 281 4.21 11.69 15.23
N GLN A 282 3.19 12.46 14.89
CA GLN A 282 3.09 13.11 13.59
C GLN A 282 4.17 14.17 13.40
N ASP A 283 4.40 14.99 14.43
CA ASP A 283 5.45 16.01 14.44
C ASP A 283 6.84 15.38 14.32
N ASP A 284 7.09 14.29 15.03
CA ASP A 284 8.34 13.54 14.94
C ASP A 284 8.55 12.93 13.56
N LEU A 285 7.51 12.35 12.95
CA LEU A 285 7.56 11.83 11.58
C LEU A 285 7.79 12.95 10.56
N ALA A 286 7.22 14.13 10.77
CA ALA A 286 7.45 15.28 9.90
C ALA A 286 8.92 15.72 9.95
N VAL A 287 9.53 15.75 11.14
CA VAL A 287 10.95 16.03 11.33
C VAL A 287 11.82 14.98 10.63
N GLU A 288 11.52 13.69 10.82
CA GLU A 288 12.25 12.60 10.16
C GLU A 288 12.19 12.71 8.63
N ASN A 289 11.00 12.96 8.08
CA ASN A 289 10.82 13.14 6.64
C ASN A 289 11.60 14.34 6.11
N ALA A 290 11.56 15.47 6.82
CA ALA A 290 12.29 16.68 6.43
C ALA A 290 13.82 16.47 6.47
N LEU A 291 14.35 15.75 7.46
CA LEU A 291 15.76 15.39 7.54
C LEU A 291 16.18 14.48 6.39
N VAL A 292 15.38 13.44 6.12
CA VAL A 292 15.64 12.49 5.03
C VAL A 292 15.57 13.19 3.67
N ASP A 293 14.61 14.11 3.47
CA ASP A 293 14.48 14.88 2.23
C ASP A 293 15.75 15.76 2.01
N GLN A 294 16.31 16.39 3.06
CA GLN A 294 17.57 17.13 2.96
C GLN A 294 18.77 16.23 2.58
N VAL A 295 18.83 15.01 3.13
CA VAL A 295 19.89 14.05 2.77
C VAL A 295 19.76 13.63 1.30
N ILE A 296 18.53 13.42 0.81
CA ILE A 296 18.26 13.06 -0.60
C ILE A 296 18.64 14.20 -1.53
N GLU A 297 18.35 15.44 -1.18
CA GLU A 297 18.72 16.62 -1.99
C GLU A 297 20.24 16.73 -2.18
N GLY A 298 21.03 16.31 -1.18
CA GLY A 298 22.48 16.25 -1.25
C GLY A 298 23.05 14.98 -1.87
N MET A 299 22.20 14.03 -2.30
CA MET A 299 22.65 12.74 -2.85
C MET A 299 22.89 12.82 -4.35
N GLU A 300 24.01 12.27 -4.81
CA GLU A 300 24.31 12.02 -6.22
C GLU A 300 24.39 10.51 -6.47
N ALA A 301 23.51 9.99 -7.33
CA ALA A 301 23.50 8.60 -7.75
C ALA A 301 22.87 8.44 -9.13
N GLU A 302 23.43 7.56 -9.97
CA GLU A 302 22.81 7.14 -11.23
C GLU A 302 21.91 5.92 -10.97
N ILE A 303 20.68 6.16 -10.57
CA ILE A 303 19.75 5.10 -10.18
C ILE A 303 19.16 4.44 -11.44
N PRO A 304 19.34 3.13 -11.63
CA PRO A 304 18.80 2.42 -12.80
C PRO A 304 17.27 2.33 -12.71
N GLN A 305 16.62 2.45 -13.87
CA GLN A 305 15.16 2.39 -14.01
C GLN A 305 14.55 1.11 -13.39
N ALA A 306 15.29 0.01 -13.46
CA ALA A 306 14.88 -1.27 -12.91
C ALA A 306 14.57 -1.21 -11.39
N MET A 307 15.27 -0.37 -10.62
CA MET A 307 14.98 -0.21 -9.18
C MET A 307 13.62 0.44 -8.94
N TYR A 308 13.28 1.44 -9.73
CA TYR A 308 11.97 2.10 -9.64
C TYR A 308 10.84 1.16 -10.05
N GLU A 309 11.05 0.39 -11.13
CA GLU A 309 10.08 -0.59 -11.62
C GLU A 309 9.83 -1.70 -10.60
N THR A 310 10.89 -2.24 -9.99
CA THR A 310 10.77 -3.23 -8.92
C THR A 310 9.98 -2.66 -7.76
N ARG A 311 10.28 -1.41 -7.33
CA ARG A 311 9.57 -0.79 -6.21
C ARG A 311 8.11 -0.52 -6.53
N MET A 312 7.80 -0.08 -7.75
CA MET A 312 6.41 0.06 -8.21
C MET A 312 5.65 -1.27 -8.16
N ASP A 313 6.27 -2.36 -8.64
CA ASP A 313 5.66 -3.68 -8.62
C ASP A 313 5.38 -4.17 -7.20
N GLU A 314 6.30 -3.92 -6.26
CA GLU A 314 6.09 -4.20 -4.84
C GLU A 314 4.90 -3.41 -4.29
N MET A 315 4.82 -2.09 -4.56
CA MET A 315 3.72 -1.24 -4.10
C MET A 315 2.37 -1.66 -4.67
N VAL A 316 2.33 -2.08 -5.94
CA VAL A 316 1.11 -2.62 -6.56
C VAL A 316 0.70 -3.93 -5.90
N ASN A 317 1.65 -4.83 -5.61
CA ASN A 317 1.39 -6.08 -4.92
C ASN A 317 0.87 -5.87 -3.48
N ASP A 318 1.47 -4.92 -2.75
CA ASP A 318 1.03 -4.55 -1.40
C ASP A 318 -0.40 -3.98 -1.42
N PHE A 319 -0.71 -3.17 -2.43
CA PHE A 319 -2.06 -2.64 -2.61
C PHE A 319 -3.04 -3.75 -2.96
N ALA A 320 -2.68 -4.64 -3.89
CA ALA A 320 -3.50 -5.79 -4.27
C ALA A 320 -3.83 -6.66 -3.06
N PHE A 321 -2.83 -6.97 -2.23
CA PHE A 321 -3.01 -7.74 -1.01
C PHE A 321 -3.99 -7.08 -0.02
N ARG A 322 -3.91 -5.75 0.16
CA ARG A 322 -4.85 -5.02 1.04
C ARG A 322 -6.28 -5.06 0.52
N VAL A 323 -6.46 -4.93 -0.80
CA VAL A 323 -7.78 -5.01 -1.44
C VAL A 323 -8.37 -6.43 -1.32
N GLU A 324 -7.53 -7.46 -1.48
CA GLU A 324 -7.94 -8.86 -1.31
C GLU A 324 -8.39 -9.17 0.13
N GLN A 325 -7.74 -8.59 1.13
CA GLN A 325 -8.17 -8.73 2.52
C GLN A 325 -9.56 -8.12 2.78
N GLN A 326 -9.98 -7.16 1.95
CA GLN A 326 -11.32 -6.57 1.98
C GLN A 326 -12.33 -7.35 1.13
N GLY A 327 -11.91 -8.49 0.56
CA GLY A 327 -12.76 -9.36 -0.25
C GLY A 327 -12.94 -8.91 -1.71
N LEU A 328 -12.12 -7.96 -2.19
CA LEU A 328 -12.15 -7.46 -3.56
C LEU A 328 -10.89 -7.90 -4.31
N ARG A 329 -11.02 -8.19 -5.60
CA ARG A 329 -9.85 -8.43 -6.46
C ARG A 329 -9.38 -7.09 -7.05
N LEU A 330 -8.07 -6.92 -7.21
CA LEU A 330 -7.51 -5.71 -7.80
C LEU A 330 -8.09 -5.40 -9.19
N GLU A 331 -8.31 -6.41 -10.02
CA GLU A 331 -8.90 -6.26 -11.35
C GLU A 331 -10.32 -5.66 -11.30
N ASP A 332 -11.14 -6.10 -10.34
CA ASP A 332 -12.52 -5.64 -10.16
C ASP A 332 -12.53 -4.20 -9.61
N TYR A 333 -11.61 -3.90 -8.68
CA TYR A 333 -11.38 -2.55 -8.17
C TYR A 333 -11.02 -1.57 -9.30
N LEU A 334 -10.03 -1.93 -10.13
CA LEU A 334 -9.59 -1.08 -11.26
C LEU A 334 -10.70 -0.88 -12.30
N LYS A 335 -11.49 -1.92 -12.57
CA LYS A 335 -12.64 -1.82 -13.45
C LYS A 335 -13.70 -0.87 -12.92
N TYR A 336 -13.96 -0.90 -11.61
CA TYR A 336 -14.89 0.02 -10.95
C TYR A 336 -14.39 1.47 -11.04
N MET A 337 -13.08 1.68 -10.85
CA MET A 337 -12.45 2.99 -10.95
C MET A 337 -12.23 3.48 -12.39
N GLY A 338 -12.49 2.64 -13.42
CA GLY A 338 -12.27 2.97 -14.81
C GLY A 338 -10.81 3.17 -15.20
N GLN A 339 -9.88 2.56 -14.47
CA GLN A 339 -8.43 2.67 -14.70
C GLN A 339 -7.84 1.39 -15.27
N SER A 340 -6.85 1.52 -16.17
CA SER A 340 -6.04 0.38 -16.60
C SER A 340 -4.94 0.05 -15.58
N MET A 341 -4.45 -1.20 -15.60
CA MET A 341 -3.32 -1.63 -14.76
C MET A 341 -2.07 -0.75 -14.98
N ASP A 342 -1.78 -0.36 -16.23
CA ASP A 342 -0.62 0.48 -16.55
C ASP A 342 -0.76 1.89 -15.99
N GLN A 343 -1.95 2.49 -16.06
CA GLN A 343 -2.22 3.80 -15.44
C GLN A 343 -2.12 3.75 -13.94
N PHE A 344 -2.67 2.70 -13.34
CA PHE A 344 -2.59 2.48 -11.90
C PHE A 344 -1.15 2.30 -11.44
N ARG A 345 -0.38 1.45 -12.11
CA ARG A 345 1.05 1.24 -11.84
C ARG A 345 1.85 2.55 -11.98
N ALA A 346 1.60 3.32 -13.04
CA ALA A 346 2.26 4.59 -13.28
C ALA A 346 1.98 5.64 -12.19
N SER A 347 0.84 5.57 -11.51
CA SER A 347 0.52 6.49 -10.40
C SER A 347 1.44 6.33 -9.19
N PHE A 348 2.09 5.17 -9.03
CA PHE A 348 3.05 4.92 -7.96
C PHE A 348 4.47 5.42 -8.26
N MET A 349 4.78 5.81 -9.53
CA MET A 349 6.13 6.21 -9.93
C MET A 349 6.76 7.28 -9.03
N PRO A 350 6.10 8.42 -8.74
CA PRO A 350 6.71 9.47 -7.92
C PRO A 350 7.04 8.98 -6.49
N GLN A 351 6.17 8.15 -5.93
CA GLN A 351 6.38 7.58 -4.60
C GLN A 351 7.46 6.51 -4.61
N ALA A 352 7.52 5.68 -5.65
CA ALA A 352 8.57 4.66 -5.82
C ALA A 352 9.95 5.32 -5.98
N GLU A 353 10.05 6.38 -6.79
CA GLU A 353 11.29 7.16 -6.94
C GLU A 353 11.77 7.72 -5.60
N LYS A 354 10.85 8.32 -4.82
CA LYS A 354 11.18 8.87 -3.50
C LYS A 354 11.65 7.75 -2.55
N GLN A 355 10.95 6.62 -2.50
CA GLN A 355 11.30 5.51 -1.60
C GLN A 355 12.63 4.85 -1.96
N VAL A 356 12.94 4.68 -3.26
CA VAL A 356 14.24 4.15 -3.69
C VAL A 356 15.36 5.12 -3.29
N LYS A 357 15.18 6.43 -3.49
CA LYS A 357 16.17 7.44 -3.08
C LYS A 357 16.38 7.44 -1.56
N ILE A 358 15.30 7.38 -0.78
CA ILE A 358 15.37 7.26 0.69
C ILE A 358 16.22 6.06 1.09
N ARG A 359 15.90 4.90 0.56
CA ARG A 359 16.61 3.66 0.89
C ARG A 359 18.10 3.74 0.57
N LEU A 360 18.43 4.19 -0.64
CA LEU A 360 19.83 4.33 -1.08
C LEU A 360 20.62 5.36 -0.25
N ALA A 361 20.00 6.50 0.07
CA ALA A 361 20.62 7.53 0.90
C ALA A 361 20.91 7.00 2.31
N LEU A 362 19.95 6.34 2.94
CA LEU A 362 20.11 5.81 4.29
C LEU A 362 21.06 4.62 4.36
N GLU A 363 21.07 3.75 3.36
CA GLU A 363 22.08 2.68 3.24
C GLU A 363 23.49 3.25 3.09
N ALA A 364 23.64 4.36 2.35
CA ALA A 364 24.94 5.05 2.21
C ALA A 364 25.37 5.71 3.52
N VAL A 365 24.45 6.31 4.30
CA VAL A 365 24.74 6.83 5.65
C VAL A 365 25.14 5.70 6.59
N ALA A 366 24.40 4.60 6.60
CA ALA A 366 24.71 3.43 7.42
C ALA A 366 26.13 2.89 7.11
N ALA A 367 26.48 2.82 5.83
CA ALA A 367 27.83 2.40 5.41
C ALA A 367 28.92 3.37 5.81
N ALA A 368 28.67 4.70 5.69
CA ALA A 368 29.65 5.74 6.06
C ALA A 368 29.96 5.75 7.57
N GLU A 369 28.95 5.51 8.40
CA GLU A 369 29.06 5.50 9.86
C GLU A 369 29.29 4.09 10.44
N ASN A 370 29.42 3.06 9.59
CA ASN A 370 29.55 1.65 9.99
C ASN A 370 28.43 1.21 10.94
N ILE A 371 27.19 1.61 10.63
CA ILE A 371 25.99 1.24 11.39
C ILE A 371 25.53 -0.14 10.94
N GLU A 372 25.61 -1.10 11.86
CA GLU A 372 25.15 -2.46 11.63
C GLU A 372 24.07 -2.83 12.64
N ALA A 373 23.20 -3.75 12.25
CA ALA A 373 22.24 -4.36 13.15
C ALA A 373 22.88 -5.53 13.90
N SER A 374 22.82 -5.51 15.23
CA SER A 374 23.30 -6.61 16.07
C SER A 374 22.32 -7.78 16.05
N GLU A 375 22.76 -8.95 16.52
CA GLU A 375 21.87 -10.11 16.71
C GLU A 375 20.73 -9.81 17.70
N ASP A 376 20.98 -8.96 18.70
CA ASP A 376 19.96 -8.56 19.66
C ASP A 376 18.87 -7.71 19.00
N ASP A 377 19.23 -6.80 18.07
CA ASP A 377 18.27 -6.02 17.29
C ASP A 377 17.38 -6.94 16.42
N VAL A 378 18.01 -7.92 15.76
CA VAL A 378 17.29 -8.92 14.96
C VAL A 378 16.31 -9.72 15.80
N ASN A 379 16.75 -10.18 16.98
CA ASN A 379 15.90 -10.95 17.89
C ASN A 379 14.74 -10.09 18.43
N ALA A 380 15.00 -8.83 18.77
CA ALA A 380 13.96 -7.90 19.21
C ALA A 380 12.91 -7.66 18.11
N GLU A 381 13.35 -7.50 16.87
CA GLU A 381 12.43 -7.30 15.75
C GLU A 381 11.63 -8.56 15.40
N ILE A 382 12.28 -9.74 15.41
CA ILE A 382 11.57 -11.02 15.23
C ILE A 382 10.49 -11.20 16.30
N LYS A 383 10.81 -10.89 17.54
CA LYS A 383 9.85 -10.94 18.65
C LYS A 383 8.70 -9.95 18.44
N ARG A 384 8.99 -8.71 18.03
CA ARG A 384 7.97 -7.70 17.72
C ARG A 384 7.00 -8.18 16.64
N ILE A 385 7.53 -8.80 15.55
CA ILE A 385 6.73 -9.37 14.47
C ILE A 385 5.90 -10.55 15.00
N ALA A 386 6.50 -11.45 15.78
CA ALA A 386 5.82 -12.60 16.39
C ALA A 386 4.63 -12.17 17.27
N ASP A 387 4.83 -11.16 18.12
CA ASP A 387 3.78 -10.59 18.99
C ASP A 387 2.66 -9.93 18.15
N GLN A 388 3.03 -9.17 17.14
CA GLN A 388 2.08 -8.47 16.26
C GLN A 388 1.17 -9.43 15.47
N TYR A 389 1.74 -10.51 14.93
CA TYR A 389 1.02 -11.50 14.12
C TYR A 389 0.57 -12.72 14.93
N LYS A 390 0.82 -12.76 16.25
CA LYS A 390 0.52 -13.88 17.14
C LYS A 390 1.09 -15.20 16.62
N MET A 391 2.34 -15.17 16.20
CA MET A 391 3.10 -16.30 15.68
C MET A 391 4.23 -16.67 16.67
N GLU A 392 4.78 -17.89 16.53
CA GLU A 392 5.99 -18.28 17.27
C GLU A 392 7.23 -17.66 16.61
N GLU A 393 8.22 -17.23 17.42
CA GLU A 393 9.45 -16.58 16.95
C GLU A 393 10.23 -17.45 15.95
N ASP A 394 10.30 -18.76 16.18
CA ASP A 394 10.98 -19.72 15.31
C ASP A 394 10.35 -19.73 13.90
N LYS A 395 9.03 -19.67 13.84
CA LYS A 395 8.30 -19.64 12.56
C LYS A 395 8.51 -18.32 11.80
N VAL A 396 8.57 -17.20 12.51
CA VAL A 396 8.92 -15.90 11.91
C VAL A 396 10.34 -15.95 11.34
N ARG A 397 11.28 -16.55 12.10
CA ARG A 397 12.68 -16.69 11.66
C ARG A 397 12.86 -17.57 10.41
N GLU A 398 11.99 -18.56 10.20
CA GLU A 398 11.98 -19.38 8.98
C GLU A 398 11.43 -18.63 7.76
N LEU A 399 10.50 -17.70 7.97
CA LEU A 399 9.83 -16.94 6.91
C LEU A 399 10.59 -15.67 6.49
N VAL A 400 11.39 -15.11 7.39
CA VAL A 400 12.10 -13.83 7.18
C VAL A 400 13.55 -14.10 6.79
N ASN A 401 14.01 -13.44 5.73
CA ASN A 401 15.44 -13.42 5.41
C ASN A 401 16.18 -12.54 6.42
N VAL A 402 16.99 -13.16 7.27
CA VAL A 402 17.71 -12.46 8.35
C VAL A 402 18.71 -11.43 7.82
N GLU A 403 19.33 -11.68 6.66
CA GLU A 403 20.30 -10.74 6.05
C GLU A 403 19.60 -9.46 5.55
N ASP A 404 18.42 -9.61 4.96
CA ASP A 404 17.63 -8.46 4.52
C ASP A 404 17.06 -7.69 5.71
N LEU A 405 16.61 -8.40 6.76
CA LEU A 405 16.18 -7.79 8.01
C LEU A 405 17.30 -6.97 8.67
N LYS A 406 18.54 -7.47 8.66
CA LYS A 406 19.69 -6.70 9.17
C LYS A 406 19.92 -5.41 8.40
N LYS A 407 19.77 -5.45 7.07
CA LYS A 407 19.87 -4.24 6.22
C LYS A 407 18.76 -3.23 6.57
N ASP A 408 17.54 -3.68 6.71
CA ASP A 408 16.40 -2.81 7.07
C ASP A 408 16.57 -2.18 8.45
N LEU A 409 17.06 -2.96 9.43
CA LEU A 409 17.36 -2.45 10.76
C LEU A 409 18.53 -1.43 10.74
N ALA A 410 19.55 -1.65 9.91
CA ALA A 410 20.63 -0.68 9.75
C ALA A 410 20.13 0.64 9.13
N VAL A 411 19.21 0.57 8.17
CA VAL A 411 18.55 1.76 7.60
C VAL A 411 17.76 2.53 8.66
N ASN A 412 16.99 1.84 9.50
CA ASN A 412 16.26 2.47 10.60
C ASN A 412 17.21 3.15 11.61
N LYS A 413 18.29 2.48 11.99
CA LYS A 413 19.33 3.07 12.84
C LYS A 413 20.02 4.28 12.21
N ALA A 414 20.15 4.32 10.88
CA ALA A 414 20.70 5.49 10.20
C ALA A 414 19.76 6.70 10.30
N ILE A 415 18.44 6.51 10.28
CA ILE A 415 17.47 7.57 10.56
C ILE A 415 17.66 8.10 11.98
N ASP A 416 17.72 7.20 12.97
CA ASP A 416 17.95 7.56 14.37
C ASP A 416 19.27 8.32 14.56
N PHE A 417 20.31 7.90 13.85
CA PHE A 417 21.60 8.60 13.84
C PHE A 417 21.47 10.02 13.31
N ILE A 418 20.86 10.21 12.15
CA ILE A 418 20.65 11.53 11.53
C ILE A 418 19.84 12.42 12.49
N LYS A 419 18.77 11.89 13.07
CA LYS A 419 17.89 12.61 14.01
C LYS A 419 18.64 13.04 15.28
N SER A 420 19.46 12.15 15.83
CA SER A 420 20.23 12.45 17.06
C SER A 420 21.33 13.50 16.87
N HIS A 421 21.79 13.71 15.64
CA HIS A 421 22.80 14.69 15.26
C HIS A 421 22.24 15.93 14.58
N ALA A 422 20.91 16.02 14.43
CA ALA A 422 20.23 17.15 13.83
C ALA A 422 20.03 18.30 14.83
N ASN A 423 20.00 19.52 14.32
CA ASN A 423 19.61 20.70 15.07
C ASN A 423 18.10 20.93 14.87
N VAL A 424 17.29 20.43 15.80
CA VAL A 424 15.84 20.59 15.76
C VAL A 424 15.47 21.91 16.42
N VAL A 425 14.85 22.82 15.66
CA VAL A 425 14.36 24.11 16.14
C VAL A 425 12.85 23.99 16.33
N GLU A 426 12.40 24.02 17.57
CA GLU A 426 10.97 23.95 17.88
C GLU A 426 10.27 25.28 17.55
N LYS A 427 9.14 25.19 16.85
CA LYS A 427 8.23 26.27 16.54
C LYS A 427 6.83 25.87 16.92
N ALA A 428 6.15 26.69 17.73
CA ALA A 428 4.76 26.43 18.03
C ALA A 428 3.92 26.48 16.75
N ALA A 429 3.01 25.52 16.56
CA ALA A 429 2.03 25.58 15.50
C ALA A 429 1.23 26.89 15.62
N GLU A 430 1.08 27.64 14.54
CA GLU A 430 0.10 28.70 14.49
C GLU A 430 -1.28 28.03 14.59
N ALA A 431 -2.13 28.54 15.52
CA ALA A 431 -3.47 27.96 15.67
C ALA A 431 -4.18 28.04 14.30
N GLU A 432 -4.33 26.89 13.64
CA GLU A 432 -5.19 26.81 12.47
C GLU A 432 -6.58 27.24 12.88
N LYS A 433 -7.00 28.39 12.37
CA LYS A 433 -8.43 28.72 12.35
C LYS A 433 -9.07 27.65 11.46
N THR A 434 -9.69 26.67 12.07
CA THR A 434 -10.63 25.79 11.38
C THR A 434 -11.65 26.70 10.70
N GLU A 435 -11.47 26.98 9.41
CA GLU A 435 -12.56 27.40 8.56
C GLU A 435 -13.55 26.23 8.58
N ALA A 436 -14.64 26.46 9.33
CA ALA A 436 -15.79 25.60 9.26
C ALA A 436 -16.20 25.57 7.78
N ALA A 437 -16.08 24.40 7.16
CA ALA A 437 -16.68 24.15 5.86
C ALA A 437 -18.18 24.35 6.01
N GLU A 438 -18.71 25.41 5.37
CA GLU A 438 -20.11 25.61 5.07
C GLU A 438 -20.64 24.54 4.12
#